data_5941c8ee81936225b80a87a44c75671d
#
_entry.id   5941c8ee81936225b80a87a44c75671d
#
_cell.length_a   1.000
_cell.length_b   1.000
_cell.length_c   1.000
_cell.angle_alpha   90.00
_cell.angle_beta   90.00
_cell.angle_gamma   90.00
#
_symmetry.space_group_name_H-M   'P 1'
#
loop_
_entity.id
_entity.type
_entity.pdbx_description
1 polymer ?
#
loop_
_entity_poly.entity_id
_entity_poly.type
_entity_poly.pdbx_seq_one_letter_code
_entity_poly.pdbx_strand_id
1 'polypeptide(L)'
;MDWQRLYRLALACVLCSSPAFSHGNNLTEPASHRHSKPPDINQDIYYKNRHEVSFETGFLPINIPFAFDFLTSGAYNKTPLNYTLVPNIASFRWQLGKVGGPKLLRGNWDATFGGTYTAIPRGPESRYWASLLGFRRNFIQPDWRIVPYFDGRVGMGNIDAMGPKGVSFAQGQDLTFTFLIGSGVSYNFNARYGISAGLTYMHISNMYLSEPKYLNFGINVYGPMVGLNVRLGRRKRPYN
;
A
#
# COMPACT_ATOMS: atom_id res chain seq x y z
N MET A 1 -26.15 -15.91 -8.93
CA MET A 1 -24.95 -16.44 -8.26
C MET A 1 -24.84 -15.71 -6.91
N ASP A 2 -25.02 -16.44 -5.82
CA ASP A 2 -25.37 -15.88 -4.51
C ASP A 2 -24.09 -15.47 -3.76
N TRP A 3 -23.81 -14.17 -3.72
CA TRP A 3 -22.61 -13.57 -3.13
C TRP A 3 -22.52 -13.75 -1.61
N GLN A 4 -23.61 -14.05 -0.94
CA GLN A 4 -23.63 -14.30 0.51
C GLN A 4 -22.96 -15.63 0.90
N ARG A 5 -22.92 -16.60 0.00
CA ARG A 5 -22.25 -17.89 0.27
C ARG A 5 -20.73 -17.81 0.20
N LEU A 6 -20.18 -16.91 -0.62
CA LEU A 6 -18.73 -16.72 -0.73
C LEU A 6 -18.13 -16.03 0.51
N TYR A 7 -18.87 -15.12 1.16
CA TYR A 7 -18.43 -14.47 2.39
C TYR A 7 -18.31 -15.42 3.58
N ARG A 8 -19.17 -16.43 3.67
CA ARG A 8 -19.14 -17.43 4.76
C ARG A 8 -18.00 -18.44 4.62
N LEU A 9 -17.55 -18.72 3.41
CA LEU A 9 -16.41 -19.62 3.15
C LEU A 9 -15.06 -18.96 3.43
N ALA A 10 -14.91 -17.66 3.20
CA ALA A 10 -13.68 -16.94 3.50
C ALA A 10 -13.45 -16.75 5.01
N LEU A 11 -14.51 -16.70 5.83
CA LEU A 11 -14.40 -16.53 7.27
C LEU A 11 -14.11 -17.84 8.02
N ALA A 12 -14.44 -18.99 7.44
CA ALA A 12 -14.26 -20.30 8.05
C ALA A 12 -12.82 -20.84 8.01
N CYS A 13 -11.98 -20.37 7.09
CA CYS A 13 -10.59 -20.82 6.95
C CYS A 13 -9.61 -20.19 7.95
N VAL A 14 -10.02 -19.25 8.78
CA VAL A 14 -9.14 -18.52 9.71
C VAL A 14 -9.17 -19.10 11.13
N LEU A 15 -10.08 -20.03 11.46
CA LEU A 15 -10.34 -20.44 12.84
C LEU A 15 -9.95 -21.89 13.22
N CYS A 16 -9.28 -22.64 12.37
CA CYS A 16 -8.88 -24.02 12.69
C CYS A 16 -7.38 -24.23 12.69
N SER A 17 -6.70 -23.82 13.78
CA SER A 17 -5.44 -24.45 14.21
C SER A 17 -5.18 -24.18 15.69
N SER A 18 -5.75 -25.04 16.55
CA SER A 18 -5.35 -25.14 17.95
C SER A 18 -4.22 -26.16 18.07
N PRO A 19 -3.07 -25.83 18.66
CA PRO A 19 -2.07 -26.85 19.00
C PRO A 19 -2.45 -27.52 20.30
N ALA A 20 -2.46 -28.84 20.28
CA ALA A 20 -2.62 -29.67 21.44
C ALA A 20 -1.43 -29.50 22.41
N PHE A 21 -1.73 -29.23 23.69
CA PHE A 21 -0.75 -29.24 24.76
C PHE A 21 -0.40 -30.70 25.12
N SER A 22 0.84 -31.10 24.90
CA SER A 22 1.43 -32.33 25.41
C SER A 22 2.17 -32.01 26.74
N HIS A 23 1.72 -32.60 27.82
CA HIS A 23 2.46 -32.70 29.10
C HIS A 23 3.56 -33.71 28.93
N GLY A 24 4.80 -33.31 29.07
CA GLY A 24 5.97 -34.19 29.02
C GLY A 24 6.94 -33.91 30.16
N ASN A 25 7.28 -34.96 30.85
CA ASN A 25 8.04 -35.10 32.09
C ASN A 25 9.40 -34.41 32.15
N ASN A 26 9.72 -33.86 33.32
CA ASN A 26 11.05 -33.41 33.75
C ASN A 26 12.07 -34.55 33.72
N LEU A 27 12.95 -34.55 32.72
CA LEU A 27 14.25 -35.19 32.78
C LEU A 27 15.31 -34.09 32.70
N THR A 28 16.17 -34.02 33.69
CA THR A 28 17.36 -33.17 33.76
C THR A 28 18.27 -33.49 32.57
N GLU A 29 18.20 -32.67 31.50
CA GLU A 29 19.15 -32.76 30.40
C GLU A 29 20.48 -32.11 30.78
N PRO A 30 21.63 -32.69 30.36
CA PRO A 30 22.92 -32.09 30.51
C PRO A 30 22.99 -30.81 29.68
N ALA A 31 23.74 -29.82 30.18
CA ALA A 31 23.89 -28.47 29.58
C ALA A 31 24.16 -28.56 28.09
N SER A 32 23.11 -28.55 27.28
CA SER A 32 23.20 -28.51 25.84
C SER A 32 23.76 -27.13 25.43
N HIS A 33 24.75 -27.12 24.60
CA HIS A 33 25.21 -25.94 23.89
C HIS A 33 23.98 -25.17 23.38
N ARG A 34 23.65 -24.04 24.00
CA ARG A 34 22.63 -23.11 23.48
C ARG A 34 23.12 -22.69 22.11
N HIS A 35 22.67 -23.36 21.06
CA HIS A 35 22.74 -22.81 19.71
C HIS A 35 22.02 -21.48 19.78
N SER A 36 22.76 -20.39 19.83
CA SER A 36 22.18 -19.05 19.75
C SER A 36 21.38 -19.00 18.46
N LYS A 37 20.06 -18.83 18.57
CA LYS A 37 19.19 -18.67 17.42
C LYS A 37 19.78 -17.58 16.51
N PRO A 38 19.90 -17.81 15.18
CA PRO A 38 20.40 -16.79 14.28
C PRO A 38 19.64 -15.48 14.50
N PRO A 39 20.31 -14.34 14.48
CA PRO A 39 19.66 -13.06 14.70
C PRO A 39 18.54 -12.84 13.68
N ASP A 40 17.36 -12.46 14.16
CA ASP A 40 16.19 -12.15 13.33
C ASP A 40 16.54 -11.06 12.32
N ILE A 41 16.50 -11.36 11.02
CA ILE A 41 16.77 -10.42 9.92
C ILE A 41 15.95 -9.14 10.05
N ASN A 42 14.75 -9.22 10.62
CA ASN A 42 13.86 -8.08 10.77
C ASN A 42 14.40 -7.03 11.75
N GLN A 43 15.28 -7.41 12.69
CA GLN A 43 15.95 -6.46 13.59
C GLN A 43 16.94 -5.55 12.84
N ASP A 44 17.54 -6.04 11.76
CA ASP A 44 18.46 -5.27 10.91
C ASP A 44 17.72 -4.46 9.82
N ILE A 45 16.45 -4.79 9.57
CA ILE A 45 15.60 -4.13 8.58
C ILE A 45 14.72 -3.05 9.22
N TYR A 46 14.03 -3.36 10.32
CA TYR A 46 13.00 -2.50 10.90
C TYR A 46 13.46 -1.89 12.23
N TYR A 47 14.12 -0.75 12.16
CA TYR A 47 14.57 0.01 13.33
C TYR A 47 14.27 1.50 13.17
N LYS A 48 14.04 2.19 14.29
CA LYS A 48 13.72 3.62 14.31
C LYS A 48 14.74 4.45 13.52
N ASN A 49 14.25 5.44 12.77
CA ASN A 49 15.04 6.36 11.93
C ASN A 49 15.75 5.66 10.76
N ARG A 50 15.28 4.50 10.31
CA ARG A 50 15.75 3.92 9.07
C ARG A 50 15.11 4.63 7.88
N HIS A 51 15.90 4.81 6.84
CA HIS A 51 15.48 5.36 5.57
C HIS A 51 15.43 4.27 4.49
N GLU A 52 14.47 4.39 3.59
CA GLU A 52 14.30 3.50 2.44
C GLU A 52 13.92 4.34 1.23
N VAL A 53 14.48 4.01 0.06
CA VAL A 53 14.01 4.50 -1.24
C VAL A 53 13.26 3.38 -1.91
N SER A 54 12.11 3.68 -2.50
CA SER A 54 11.34 2.72 -3.27
C SER A 54 10.96 3.27 -4.63
N PHE A 55 10.90 2.36 -5.61
CA PHE A 55 10.30 2.61 -6.90
C PHE A 55 9.19 1.58 -7.11
N GLU A 56 7.99 2.08 -7.39
CA GLU A 56 6.79 1.27 -7.54
C GLU A 56 6.17 1.55 -8.91
N THR A 57 5.69 0.52 -9.58
CA THR A 57 4.90 0.64 -10.82
C THR A 57 3.65 -0.21 -10.75
N GLY A 58 2.59 0.22 -11.42
CA GLY A 58 1.31 -0.47 -11.38
C GLY A 58 0.58 -0.47 -12.70
N PHE A 59 -0.45 -1.30 -12.76
CA PHE A 59 -1.42 -1.34 -13.82
C PHE A 59 -2.82 -1.40 -13.22
N LEU A 60 -3.58 -0.30 -13.33
CA LEU A 60 -4.86 -0.11 -12.67
C LEU A 60 -5.98 0.02 -13.71
N PRO A 61 -6.50 -1.11 -14.25
CA PRO A 61 -7.50 -1.10 -15.33
C PRO A 61 -8.94 -1.18 -14.82
N ILE A 62 -9.16 -1.48 -13.51
CA ILE A 62 -10.48 -1.77 -12.97
C ILE A 62 -11.09 -0.47 -12.45
N ASN A 63 -12.16 -0.01 -13.11
CA ASN A 63 -12.90 1.18 -12.71
C ASN A 63 -13.94 0.79 -11.67
N ILE A 64 -13.94 1.49 -10.54
CA ILE A 64 -14.86 1.28 -9.44
C ILE A 64 -15.50 2.61 -9.03
N PRO A 65 -16.68 2.60 -8.41
CA PRO A 65 -17.25 3.81 -7.80
C PRO A 65 -16.31 4.40 -6.77
N PHE A 66 -16.42 5.71 -6.53
CA PHE A 66 -15.66 6.34 -5.46
C PHE A 66 -16.00 5.70 -4.11
N ALA A 67 -14.97 5.30 -3.36
CA ALA A 67 -15.16 4.51 -2.15
C ALA A 67 -16.04 5.20 -1.09
N PHE A 68 -16.03 6.54 -1.04
CA PHE A 68 -16.87 7.31 -0.11
C PHE A 68 -18.32 7.50 -0.59
N ASP A 69 -18.62 7.39 -1.89
CA ASP A 69 -20.00 7.41 -2.39
C ASP A 69 -20.79 6.23 -1.85
N PHE A 70 -20.11 5.10 -1.64
CA PHE A 70 -20.67 3.93 -1.01
C PHE A 70 -21.17 4.20 0.43
N LEU A 71 -20.52 5.11 1.15
CA LEU A 71 -20.85 5.45 2.53
C LEU A 71 -21.89 6.58 2.65
N THR A 72 -22.02 7.43 1.63
CA THR A 72 -22.78 8.68 1.75
C THR A 72 -24.08 8.73 0.96
N SER A 73 -24.18 8.07 -0.19
CA SER A 73 -25.29 8.30 -1.10
C SER A 73 -26.11 7.07 -1.48
N GLY A 74 -25.62 5.86 -1.25
CA GLY A 74 -26.31 4.64 -1.71
C GLY A 74 -26.50 4.55 -3.23
N ALA A 75 -26.12 5.57 -3.97
CA ALA A 75 -26.25 5.65 -5.42
C ALA A 75 -24.88 5.35 -6.06
N TYR A 76 -24.79 4.23 -6.76
CA TYR A 76 -23.64 3.90 -7.61
C TYR A 76 -23.64 4.84 -8.83
N ASN A 77 -23.02 5.98 -8.72
CA ASN A 77 -22.73 6.80 -9.89
C ASN A 77 -21.68 6.06 -10.73
N LYS A 78 -22.15 5.37 -11.77
CA LYS A 78 -21.25 4.82 -12.79
C LYS A 78 -20.55 6.00 -13.43
N THR A 79 -19.22 6.07 -13.29
CA THR A 79 -18.45 7.05 -14.03
C THR A 79 -18.65 6.82 -15.52
N PRO A 80 -19.07 7.83 -16.29
CA PRO A 80 -19.34 7.66 -17.72
C PRO A 80 -18.09 7.37 -18.54
N LEU A 81 -16.92 7.58 -17.95
CA LEU A 81 -15.61 7.37 -18.57
C LEU A 81 -14.88 6.20 -17.93
N ASN A 82 -14.21 5.43 -18.78
CA ASN A 82 -13.36 4.33 -18.34
C ASN A 82 -11.89 4.72 -18.44
N TYR A 83 -11.15 4.44 -17.38
CA TYR A 83 -9.72 4.74 -17.29
C TYR A 83 -8.88 3.46 -17.11
N THR A 84 -7.66 3.56 -17.56
CA THR A 84 -6.56 2.67 -17.16
C THR A 84 -5.38 3.54 -16.81
N LEU A 85 -4.83 3.37 -15.61
CA LEU A 85 -3.69 4.13 -15.13
C LEU A 85 -2.46 3.21 -14.98
N VAL A 86 -1.30 3.76 -15.34
CA VAL A 86 0.01 3.12 -15.14
C VAL A 86 0.86 4.07 -14.29
N PRO A 87 0.67 4.06 -12.95
CA PRO A 87 1.47 4.87 -12.05
C PRO A 87 2.90 4.36 -11.95
N ASN A 88 3.86 5.29 -11.97
CA ASN A 88 5.26 5.07 -11.63
C ASN A 88 5.59 6.00 -10.47
N ILE A 89 5.87 5.43 -9.30
CA ILE A 89 6.00 6.17 -8.05
C ILE A 89 7.41 5.99 -7.50
N ALA A 90 8.13 7.09 -7.32
CA ALA A 90 9.37 7.13 -6.56
C ALA A 90 9.09 7.68 -5.17
N SER A 91 9.52 6.98 -4.13
CA SER A 91 9.25 7.40 -2.74
C SER A 91 10.47 7.25 -1.85
N PHE A 92 10.56 8.16 -0.88
CA PHE A 92 11.41 8.07 0.29
C PHE A 92 10.54 7.70 1.49
N ARG A 93 10.94 6.67 2.24
CA ARG A 93 10.26 6.23 3.45
C ARG A 93 11.15 6.42 4.65
N TRP A 94 10.58 6.97 5.70
CA TRP A 94 11.23 7.18 6.99
C TRP A 94 10.52 6.38 8.07
N GLN A 95 11.24 5.46 8.69
CA GLN A 95 10.70 4.61 9.74
C GLN A 95 10.59 5.37 11.07
N LEU A 96 9.36 5.61 11.52
CA LEU A 96 9.06 6.50 12.66
C LEU A 96 9.33 5.85 14.01
N GLY A 97 9.19 4.53 14.13
CA GLY A 97 9.26 3.86 15.41
C GLY A 97 9.96 2.51 15.39
N LYS A 98 10.18 1.96 16.58
CA LYS A 98 10.60 0.58 16.76
C LYS A 98 9.44 -0.37 16.42
N VAL A 99 9.77 -1.62 16.08
CA VAL A 99 8.76 -2.67 15.93
C VAL A 99 8.13 -2.96 17.28
N GLY A 100 6.81 -2.87 17.37
CA GLY A 100 6.05 -3.09 18.61
C GLY A 100 4.59 -3.46 18.33
N GLY A 101 3.83 -3.66 19.38
CA GLY A 101 2.41 -4.03 19.31
C GLY A 101 2.14 -5.51 19.56
N PRO A 102 0.86 -5.88 19.78
CA PRO A 102 0.47 -7.22 20.17
C PRO A 102 0.43 -8.17 18.96
N LYS A 103 0.92 -9.40 19.15
CA LYS A 103 0.78 -10.56 18.21
C LYS A 103 0.74 -10.15 16.72
N LEU A 104 -0.39 -10.37 16.05
CA LEU A 104 -0.58 -10.12 14.62
C LEU A 104 -0.46 -8.64 14.22
N LEU A 105 -0.74 -7.71 15.14
CA LEU A 105 -0.62 -6.28 14.91
C LEU A 105 0.80 -5.75 15.20
N ARG A 106 1.74 -6.63 15.58
CA ARG A 106 3.14 -6.26 15.77
C ARG A 106 3.71 -5.68 14.48
N GLY A 107 4.34 -4.52 14.57
CA GLY A 107 4.90 -3.86 13.40
C GLY A 107 5.35 -2.43 13.69
N ASN A 108 5.53 -1.64 12.64
CA ASN A 108 5.94 -0.25 12.74
C ASN A 108 5.23 0.63 11.70
N TRP A 109 5.44 1.93 11.80
CA TRP A 109 4.96 2.93 10.86
C TRP A 109 6.13 3.60 10.13
N ASP A 110 5.93 3.81 8.82
CA ASP A 110 6.81 4.64 8.00
C ASP A 110 6.04 5.86 7.51
N ALA A 111 6.66 7.04 7.58
CA ALA A 111 6.23 8.20 6.80
C ALA A 111 6.76 8.05 5.38
N THR A 112 5.93 8.39 4.39
CA THR A 112 6.25 8.25 2.98
C THR A 112 6.13 9.61 2.30
N PHE A 113 7.17 9.99 1.56
CA PHE A 113 7.24 11.19 0.72
C PHE A 113 7.64 10.76 -0.68
N GLY A 114 7.01 11.31 -1.71
CA GLY A 114 7.37 10.89 -3.05
C GLY A 114 6.70 11.67 -4.15
N GLY A 115 6.85 11.18 -5.35
CA GLY A 115 6.18 11.68 -6.53
C GLY A 115 5.74 10.56 -7.43
N THR A 116 4.70 10.82 -8.21
CA THR A 116 4.23 9.91 -9.24
C THR A 116 4.24 10.58 -10.60
N TYR A 117 4.63 9.82 -11.62
CA TYR A 117 4.26 10.05 -13.01
C TYR A 117 3.38 8.89 -13.46
N THR A 118 2.14 9.20 -13.81
CA THR A 118 1.13 8.22 -14.19
C THR A 118 0.75 8.43 -15.65
N ALA A 119 1.02 7.44 -16.47
CA ALA A 119 0.49 7.40 -17.84
C ALA A 119 -0.97 6.93 -17.82
N ILE A 120 -1.79 7.46 -18.72
CA ILE A 120 -3.21 7.16 -18.86
C ILE A 120 -3.45 6.57 -20.26
N PRO A 121 -3.15 5.29 -20.49
CA PRO A 121 -3.31 4.67 -21.82
C PRO A 121 -4.78 4.50 -22.23
N ARG A 122 -5.71 4.60 -21.30
CA ARG A 122 -7.15 4.61 -21.56
C ARG A 122 -7.80 5.68 -20.71
N GLY A 123 -8.49 6.61 -21.35
CA GLY A 123 -9.11 7.80 -20.79
C GLY A 123 -8.97 8.97 -21.76
N PRO A 124 -9.68 10.07 -21.55
CA PRO A 124 -9.49 11.28 -22.38
C PRO A 124 -8.19 12.01 -22.07
N GLU A 125 -7.72 12.02 -20.82
CA GLU A 125 -6.43 12.55 -20.40
C GLU A 125 -5.30 11.58 -20.74
N SER A 126 -4.08 12.07 -20.89
CA SER A 126 -2.93 11.24 -21.28
C SER A 126 -1.95 10.98 -20.14
N ARG A 127 -1.85 11.89 -19.19
CA ARG A 127 -0.85 11.85 -18.13
C ARG A 127 -1.29 12.57 -16.87
N TYR A 128 -0.73 12.11 -15.75
CA TYR A 128 -0.84 12.76 -14.45
C TYR A 128 0.49 12.72 -13.72
N TRP A 129 0.86 13.80 -13.03
CA TRP A 129 1.99 13.79 -12.10
C TRP A 129 1.62 14.49 -10.79
N ALA A 130 2.13 14.02 -9.67
CA ALA A 130 1.84 14.59 -8.37
C ALA A 130 2.95 14.38 -7.38
N SER A 131 3.02 15.27 -6.38
CA SER A 131 3.72 15.03 -5.13
C SER A 131 2.82 14.23 -4.19
N LEU A 132 3.40 13.25 -3.47
CA LEU A 132 2.71 12.33 -2.59
C LEU A 132 3.25 12.39 -1.18
N LEU A 133 2.35 12.29 -0.21
CA LEU A 133 2.63 12.28 1.21
C LEU A 133 1.76 11.21 1.87
N GLY A 134 2.29 10.42 2.78
CA GLY A 134 1.48 9.37 3.41
C GLY A 134 2.19 8.56 4.47
N PHE A 135 1.56 7.44 4.80
CA PHE A 135 2.05 6.52 5.80
C PHE A 135 1.89 5.08 5.34
N ARG A 136 2.85 4.24 5.74
CA ARG A 136 2.78 2.79 5.59
C ARG A 136 2.82 2.13 6.95
N ARG A 137 1.92 1.19 7.18
CA ARG A 137 1.95 0.27 8.31
C ARG A 137 2.52 -1.06 7.86
N ASN A 138 3.63 -1.51 8.47
CA ASN A 138 4.22 -2.81 8.24
C ASN A 138 3.85 -3.75 9.38
N PHE A 139 3.45 -5.00 9.07
CA PHE A 139 3.11 -6.04 10.05
C PHE A 139 4.25 -7.05 10.11
N ILE A 140 5.09 -6.93 11.14
CA ILE A 140 6.40 -7.59 11.18
C ILE A 140 6.39 -8.69 12.25
N GLN A 141 6.48 -9.94 11.80
CA GLN A 141 6.63 -11.08 12.69
C GLN A 141 8.11 -11.50 12.77
N PRO A 142 8.54 -12.09 13.90
CA PRO A 142 9.91 -12.61 14.05
C PRO A 142 10.24 -13.61 12.94
N ASP A 143 11.43 -13.52 12.38
CA ASP A 143 11.97 -14.43 11.38
C ASP A 143 11.22 -14.48 10.02
N TRP A 144 10.13 -13.70 9.84
CA TRP A 144 9.41 -13.64 8.58
C TRP A 144 10.11 -12.75 7.56
N ARG A 145 10.40 -13.31 6.39
CA ARG A 145 10.88 -12.52 5.24
C ARG A 145 9.77 -11.82 4.49
N ILE A 146 8.55 -12.34 4.60
CA ILE A 146 7.34 -11.76 4.02
C ILE A 146 6.68 -10.88 5.07
N VAL A 147 6.53 -9.60 4.75
CA VAL A 147 5.97 -8.60 5.65
C VAL A 147 4.74 -7.98 4.99
N PRO A 148 3.53 -8.30 5.48
CA PRO A 148 2.32 -7.62 5.04
C PRO A 148 2.38 -6.12 5.35
N TYR A 149 1.76 -5.32 4.50
CA TYR A 149 1.65 -3.88 4.74
C TYR A 149 0.28 -3.32 4.32
N PHE A 150 -0.04 -2.18 4.89
CA PHE A 150 -1.09 -1.27 4.47
C PHE A 150 -0.47 0.11 4.20
N ASP A 151 -0.87 0.77 3.11
CA ASP A 151 -0.28 2.02 2.63
C ASP A 151 -1.40 3.01 2.31
N GLY A 152 -1.28 4.23 2.79
CA GLY A 152 -2.21 5.33 2.50
C GLY A 152 -1.43 6.59 2.14
N ARG A 153 -1.74 7.19 0.98
CA ARG A 153 -1.07 8.40 0.49
C ARG A 153 -2.10 9.39 -0.03
N VAL A 154 -1.84 10.66 0.16
CA VAL A 154 -2.54 11.78 -0.46
C VAL A 154 -1.56 12.60 -1.27
N GLY A 155 -2.05 13.32 -2.26
CA GLY A 155 -1.19 14.14 -3.08
C GLY A 155 -1.92 15.25 -3.81
N MET A 156 -1.13 16.15 -4.36
CA MET A 156 -1.57 17.23 -5.22
C MET A 156 -0.70 17.24 -6.47
N GLY A 157 -1.31 17.45 -7.62
CA GLY A 157 -0.61 17.35 -8.89
C GLY A 157 -1.33 18.01 -10.05
N ASN A 158 -0.88 17.65 -11.22
CA ASN A 158 -1.35 18.21 -12.48
C ASN A 158 -1.70 17.08 -13.44
N ILE A 159 -2.85 17.23 -14.09
CA ILE A 159 -3.35 16.40 -15.18
C ILE A 159 -3.54 17.26 -16.43
N ASP A 160 -3.47 16.69 -17.61
CA ASP A 160 -3.81 17.37 -18.85
C ASP A 160 -5.33 17.39 -19.07
N ALA A 161 -6.04 18.26 -18.35
CA ALA A 161 -7.49 18.28 -18.30
C ALA A 161 -8.14 18.42 -19.69
N MET A 162 -9.13 17.57 -19.95
CA MET A 162 -9.82 17.49 -21.24
C MET A 162 -11.24 18.08 -21.21
N GLY A 163 -11.81 18.34 -20.02
CA GLY A 163 -13.08 19.05 -19.88
C GLY A 163 -13.09 20.42 -20.57
N PRO A 164 -12.10 21.29 -20.36
CA PRO A 164 -12.00 22.58 -21.08
C PRO A 164 -11.83 22.46 -22.59
N LYS A 165 -11.44 21.28 -23.08
CA LYS A 165 -11.29 20.95 -24.51
C LYS A 165 -12.55 20.30 -25.11
N GLY A 166 -13.66 20.28 -24.35
CA GLY A 166 -14.97 19.80 -24.81
C GLY A 166 -15.27 18.33 -24.54
N VAL A 167 -14.46 17.64 -23.75
CA VAL A 167 -14.74 16.25 -23.37
C VAL A 167 -15.60 16.25 -22.10
N SER A 168 -16.87 15.87 -22.26
CA SER A 168 -17.82 15.81 -21.14
C SER A 168 -17.35 14.83 -20.06
N PHE A 169 -17.51 15.21 -18.78
CA PHE A 169 -17.19 14.43 -17.58
C PHE A 169 -15.69 14.15 -17.35
N ALA A 170 -14.80 14.60 -18.23
CA ALA A 170 -13.36 14.59 -18.03
C ALA A 170 -12.95 15.63 -16.99
N GLN A 171 -11.68 15.58 -16.52
CA GLN A 171 -11.20 16.55 -15.54
C GLN A 171 -11.37 17.98 -16.05
N GLY A 172 -11.99 18.82 -15.21
CA GLY A 172 -12.36 20.21 -15.58
C GLY A 172 -11.24 21.23 -15.40
N GLN A 173 -10.13 20.85 -14.77
CA GLN A 173 -8.94 21.68 -14.57
C GLN A 173 -7.70 20.83 -14.36
N ASP A 174 -6.53 21.43 -14.62
CA ASP A 174 -5.24 20.74 -14.54
C ASP A 174 -4.82 20.43 -13.09
N LEU A 175 -5.09 21.35 -12.16
CA LEU A 175 -4.80 21.11 -10.74
C LEU A 175 -5.78 20.07 -10.17
N THR A 176 -5.23 18.97 -9.67
CA THR A 176 -6.01 17.88 -9.10
C THR A 176 -5.35 17.33 -7.83
N PHE A 177 -6.15 16.60 -7.07
CA PHE A 177 -5.73 15.91 -5.86
C PHE A 177 -5.84 14.41 -6.09
N THR A 178 -4.99 13.67 -5.41
CA THR A 178 -5.02 12.21 -5.46
C THR A 178 -5.05 11.61 -4.08
N PHE A 179 -5.67 10.45 -4.01
CA PHE A 179 -5.71 9.60 -2.83
C PHE A 179 -5.40 8.16 -3.28
N LEU A 180 -4.45 7.53 -2.63
CA LEU A 180 -4.08 6.14 -2.84
C LEU A 180 -4.26 5.36 -1.55
N ILE A 181 -4.90 4.20 -1.66
CA ILE A 181 -4.90 3.18 -0.61
C ILE A 181 -4.43 1.88 -1.22
N GLY A 182 -3.46 1.24 -0.58
CA GLY A 182 -2.91 -0.03 -1.01
C GLY A 182 -2.68 -0.99 0.14
N SER A 183 -2.71 -2.27 -0.17
CA SER A 183 -2.27 -3.34 0.72
C SER A 183 -1.50 -4.38 -0.06
N GLY A 184 -0.58 -5.06 0.60
CA GLY A 184 0.24 -6.05 -0.07
C GLY A 184 1.25 -6.71 0.86
N VAL A 185 2.25 -7.29 0.25
CA VAL A 185 3.36 -7.93 0.95
C VAL A 185 4.70 -7.42 0.44
N SER A 186 5.65 -7.27 1.34
CA SER A 186 7.06 -7.03 1.01
C SER A 186 7.87 -8.29 1.29
N TYR A 187 8.70 -8.71 0.35
CA TYR A 187 9.65 -9.79 0.54
C TYR A 187 11.06 -9.22 0.70
N ASN A 188 11.71 -9.55 1.81
CA ASN A 188 13.05 -9.07 2.16
C ASN A 188 14.12 -10.08 1.73
N PHE A 189 14.85 -9.79 0.66
CA PHE A 189 15.99 -10.62 0.23
C PHE A 189 17.10 -10.59 1.29
N ASN A 190 17.42 -9.40 1.76
CA ASN A 190 18.44 -9.13 2.77
C ASN A 190 18.15 -7.81 3.50
N ALA A 191 19.08 -7.36 4.35
CA ALA A 191 18.93 -6.11 5.09
C ALA A 191 18.85 -4.85 4.20
N ARG A 192 19.27 -4.92 2.93
CA ARG A 192 19.33 -3.76 2.03
C ARG A 192 18.24 -3.79 0.97
N TYR A 193 17.90 -4.93 0.40
CA TYR A 193 17.01 -5.04 -0.75
C TYR A 193 15.75 -5.85 -0.42
N GLY A 194 14.66 -5.42 -0.99
CA GLY A 194 13.38 -6.12 -0.96
C GLY A 194 12.51 -5.73 -2.15
N ILE A 195 11.51 -6.53 -2.41
CA ILE A 195 10.45 -6.23 -3.37
C ILE A 195 9.12 -6.15 -2.65
N SER A 196 8.18 -5.47 -3.24
CA SER A 196 6.79 -5.43 -2.77
C SER A 196 5.84 -5.76 -3.91
N ALA A 197 4.73 -6.39 -3.56
CA ALA A 197 3.62 -6.63 -4.48
C ALA A 197 2.32 -6.44 -3.73
N GLY A 198 1.32 -5.86 -4.37
CA GLY A 198 0.04 -5.58 -3.73
C GLY A 198 -1.01 -5.08 -4.69
N LEU A 199 -2.10 -4.64 -4.12
CA LEU A 199 -3.24 -4.07 -4.82
C LEU A 199 -3.42 -2.64 -4.33
N THR A 200 -3.70 -1.71 -5.25
CA THR A 200 -3.83 -0.29 -4.94
C THR A 200 -5.06 0.28 -5.63
N TYR A 201 -5.82 1.03 -4.87
CA TYR A 201 -6.85 1.94 -5.35
C TYR A 201 -6.24 3.33 -5.51
N MET A 202 -6.55 3.99 -6.61
CA MET A 202 -6.15 5.38 -6.87
C MET A 202 -7.35 6.20 -7.29
N HIS A 203 -7.55 7.31 -6.58
CA HIS A 203 -8.53 8.33 -6.90
C HIS A 203 -7.82 9.62 -7.33
N ILE A 204 -8.26 10.24 -8.42
CA ILE A 204 -7.81 11.55 -8.86
C ILE A 204 -9.05 12.41 -9.11
N SER A 205 -9.12 13.58 -8.48
CA SER A 205 -10.20 14.54 -8.70
C SER A 205 -9.76 15.98 -8.43
N ASN A 206 -10.50 16.93 -8.97
CA ASN A 206 -10.29 18.35 -8.70
C ASN A 206 -11.09 18.87 -7.49
N MET A 207 -11.70 17.99 -6.66
CA MET A 207 -12.50 18.36 -5.50
C MET A 207 -13.63 19.36 -5.81
N TYR A 208 -14.30 19.20 -6.96
CA TYR A 208 -15.38 20.08 -7.45
C TYR A 208 -14.94 21.52 -7.77
N LEU A 209 -13.66 21.86 -7.76
CA LEU A 209 -13.17 23.23 -7.99
C LEU A 209 -13.47 23.78 -9.40
N SER A 210 -13.80 22.92 -10.37
CA SER A 210 -14.18 23.33 -11.73
C SER A 210 -15.69 23.50 -11.93
N GLU A 211 -16.51 23.11 -10.95
CA GLU A 211 -17.96 23.19 -11.05
C GLU A 211 -18.50 24.62 -10.75
N PRO A 212 -19.63 25.01 -11.30
CA PRO A 212 -20.50 24.25 -12.21
C PRO A 212 -20.05 24.27 -13.69
N LYS A 213 -18.94 24.92 -14.00
CA LYS A 213 -18.52 25.11 -15.40
C LYS A 213 -18.17 23.78 -16.10
N TYR A 214 -17.51 22.88 -15.38
CA TYR A 214 -17.14 21.57 -15.88
C TYR A 214 -17.49 20.50 -14.83
N LEU A 215 -18.50 19.68 -15.14
CA LEU A 215 -18.85 18.52 -14.32
C LEU A 215 -17.83 17.41 -14.54
N ASN A 216 -17.25 16.89 -13.47
CA ASN A 216 -16.37 15.73 -13.53
C ASN A 216 -16.71 14.72 -12.43
N PHE A 217 -16.44 13.44 -12.69
CA PHE A 217 -16.73 12.36 -11.73
C PHE A 217 -15.48 11.84 -11.02
N GLY A 218 -14.32 12.48 -11.24
CA GLY A 218 -13.05 11.96 -10.80
C GLY A 218 -12.66 10.65 -11.51
N ILE A 219 -11.42 10.24 -11.32
CA ILE A 219 -10.88 8.97 -11.82
C ILE A 219 -10.76 8.01 -10.64
N ASN A 220 -11.38 6.84 -10.73
CA ASN A 220 -11.43 5.86 -9.68
C ASN A 220 -11.00 4.52 -10.23
N VAL A 221 -9.79 4.08 -9.95
CA VAL A 221 -9.22 2.85 -10.51
C VAL A 221 -8.53 2.00 -9.46
N TYR A 222 -8.48 0.71 -9.75
CA TYR A 222 -7.90 -0.29 -8.88
C TYR A 222 -7.08 -1.29 -9.70
N GLY A 223 -5.99 -1.80 -9.12
CA GLY A 223 -5.19 -2.82 -9.78
C GLY A 223 -3.90 -3.18 -9.05
N PRO A 224 -3.12 -4.10 -9.63
CA PRO A 224 -1.87 -4.55 -9.06
C PRO A 224 -0.76 -3.50 -9.15
N MET A 225 0.10 -3.50 -8.12
CA MET A 225 1.36 -2.76 -8.09
C MET A 225 2.51 -3.64 -7.61
N VAL A 226 3.69 -3.39 -8.15
CA VAL A 226 4.94 -4.02 -7.73
C VAL A 226 5.98 -2.94 -7.44
N GLY A 227 6.94 -3.22 -6.57
CA GLY A 227 7.95 -2.26 -6.21
C GLY A 227 9.29 -2.87 -5.81
N LEU A 228 10.35 -2.10 -6.01
CA LEU A 228 11.69 -2.36 -5.52
C LEU A 228 11.95 -1.44 -4.32
N ASN A 229 12.47 -2.00 -3.23
CA ASN A 229 12.79 -1.28 -2.01
C ASN A 229 14.28 -1.37 -1.74
N VAL A 230 14.93 -0.22 -1.57
CA VAL A 230 16.36 -0.10 -1.27
C VAL A 230 16.55 0.63 0.05
N ARG A 231 17.01 -0.05 1.07
CA ARG A 231 17.21 0.48 2.41
C ARG A 231 18.56 1.13 2.55
N LEU A 232 18.57 2.32 3.14
CA LEU A 232 19.76 3.13 3.32
C LEU A 232 20.31 2.95 4.74
N GLY A 233 21.65 2.95 4.87
CA GLY A 233 22.32 2.79 6.15
C GLY A 233 22.37 1.35 6.65
N ARG A 234 23.09 1.16 7.75
CA ARG A 234 23.17 -0.10 8.50
C ARG A 234 22.92 0.18 9.98
N ARG A 235 22.24 -0.73 10.66
CA ARG A 235 22.14 -0.65 12.12
C ARG A 235 23.54 -0.77 12.72
N LYS A 236 23.96 0.25 13.47
CA LYS A 236 25.15 0.12 14.32
C LYS A 236 24.78 -0.86 15.45
N ARG A 237 25.37 -2.05 15.45
CA ARG A 237 25.26 -2.94 16.61
C ARG A 237 26.07 -2.32 17.74
N PRO A 238 25.56 -2.20 18.97
CA PRO A 238 26.43 -1.85 20.08
C PRO A 238 27.53 -2.90 20.16
N TYR A 239 28.75 -2.44 20.29
CA TYR A 239 29.87 -3.34 20.61
C TYR A 239 29.58 -3.91 21.99
N ASN A 240 29.47 -5.26 22.08
CA ASN A 240 29.45 -5.98 23.35
C ASN A 240 30.86 -6.00 23.93
#